data_972302c33467cff6b753decffec1b14c
#
_entry.id   972302c33467cff6b753decffec1b14c
#
_cell.length_a   1.000
_cell.length_b   1.000
_cell.length_c   1.000
_cell.angle_alpha   90.00
_cell.angle_beta   90.00
_cell.angle_gamma   90.00
#
_symmetry.space_group_name_H-M   'P 1'
#
loop_
_entity.id
_entity.type
_entity.pdbx_description
1 polymer ?
#
loop_
_entity_poly.entity_id
_entity_poly.type
_entity_poly.pdbx_seq_one_letter_code
_entity_poly.pdbx_strand_id
1 'polypeptide(L)'
;VSRITSGIINSFKRSAPKGLKTALWLIKITIPVTFAVMLMDYSGLLAAIAGVTGPWFKYLGLPGVSAVVLITSMFTNIYSVVAVLTLLDLPLREGMILATMCLVSHGFIIETAVMKRTGSSAIGINLVRIAGSIAVGVILNLVMPGSFSGIEKVYNPQQIPFIDAVYGWFSSVSVTVLKIFILVNILLFLQQLMEEFGWIKLVEKPLSPLMKIMGLPRSTTFSWVVANIVGLAYGSAIMIDQREKGRLTKDDAADLLNHHISISHSQLEDPLLFLTLGYTLHWLIWPRVIVAIAAVWFRRLTKTKSVHTPEYVTVN
;
A
#
# COMPACT_ATOMS: atom_id res chain seq x y z
N VAL A 1 19.74 -19.36 -29.67
CA VAL A 1 19.34 -18.44 -28.59
C VAL A 1 18.98 -19.30 -27.39
N SER A 2 19.65 -19.15 -26.25
CA SER A 2 19.37 -19.95 -25.06
C SER A 2 17.93 -19.72 -24.58
N ARG A 3 17.31 -20.71 -23.93
CA ARG A 3 15.97 -20.59 -23.32
C ARG A 3 15.86 -19.39 -22.38
N ILE A 4 16.95 -19.04 -21.73
CA ILE A 4 17.05 -17.88 -20.84
C ILE A 4 16.95 -16.57 -21.63
N THR A 5 17.71 -16.42 -22.71
CA THR A 5 17.69 -15.21 -23.53
C THR A 5 16.32 -14.96 -24.16
N SER A 6 15.68 -16.03 -24.68
CA SER A 6 14.31 -15.90 -25.22
C SER A 6 13.29 -15.52 -24.13
N GLY A 7 13.41 -16.09 -22.93
CA GLY A 7 12.56 -15.74 -21.79
C GLY A 7 12.71 -14.26 -21.37
N ILE A 8 13.92 -13.75 -21.30
CA ILE A 8 14.20 -12.33 -20.99
C ILE A 8 13.58 -11.40 -22.05
N ILE A 9 13.81 -11.70 -23.34
CA ILE A 9 13.27 -10.89 -24.46
C ILE A 9 11.74 -10.91 -24.44
N ASN A 10 11.12 -12.08 -24.22
CA ASN A 10 9.67 -12.21 -24.13
C ASN A 10 9.11 -11.43 -22.95
N SER A 11 9.75 -11.53 -21.79
CA SER A 11 9.37 -10.77 -20.60
C SER A 11 9.43 -9.25 -20.85
N PHE A 12 10.49 -8.77 -21.50
CA PHE A 12 10.60 -7.35 -21.86
C PHE A 12 9.50 -6.92 -22.84
N LYS A 13 9.26 -7.67 -23.91
CA LYS A 13 8.22 -7.37 -24.90
C LYS A 13 6.82 -7.32 -24.29
N ARG A 14 6.52 -8.13 -23.26
CA ARG A 14 5.23 -8.17 -22.57
C ARG A 14 5.10 -7.08 -21.51
N SER A 15 6.18 -6.75 -20.80
CA SER A 15 6.17 -5.76 -19.73
C SER A 15 6.24 -4.32 -20.24
N ALA A 16 7.03 -4.03 -21.28
CA ALA A 16 7.28 -2.67 -21.75
C ALA A 16 5.99 -1.88 -22.13
N PRO A 17 5.05 -2.42 -22.92
CA PRO A 17 3.81 -1.69 -23.22
C PRO A 17 2.92 -1.52 -21.99
N LYS A 18 2.90 -2.50 -21.07
CA LYS A 18 2.18 -2.39 -19.80
C LYS A 18 2.83 -1.32 -18.92
N GLY A 19 4.16 -1.33 -18.80
CA GLY A 19 4.94 -0.39 -18.02
C GLY A 19 4.73 1.05 -18.49
N LEU A 20 4.79 1.28 -19.79
CA LEU A 20 4.52 2.59 -20.38
C LEU A 20 3.11 3.07 -20.07
N LYS A 21 2.09 2.22 -20.29
CA LYS A 21 0.69 2.56 -20.04
C LYS A 21 0.45 2.87 -18.56
N THR A 22 1.00 2.06 -17.66
CA THR A 22 0.87 2.24 -16.22
C THR A 22 1.59 3.50 -15.77
N ALA A 23 2.82 3.73 -16.19
CA ALA A 23 3.57 4.93 -15.86
C ALA A 23 2.84 6.20 -16.32
N LEU A 24 2.34 6.25 -17.54
CA LEU A 24 1.57 7.39 -18.05
C LEU A 24 0.27 7.62 -17.27
N TRP A 25 -0.42 6.55 -16.88
CA TRP A 25 -1.62 6.67 -16.06
C TRP A 25 -1.30 7.23 -14.66
N LEU A 26 -0.23 6.75 -14.03
CA LEU A 26 0.24 7.25 -12.73
C LEU A 26 0.64 8.73 -12.80
N ILE A 27 1.37 9.13 -13.83
CA ILE A 27 1.78 10.51 -14.05
C ILE A 27 0.56 11.44 -14.17
N LYS A 28 -0.48 11.02 -14.91
CA LYS A 28 -1.73 11.78 -15.04
C LYS A 28 -2.44 12.04 -13.71
N ILE A 29 -2.27 11.17 -12.72
CA ILE A 29 -2.83 11.36 -11.37
C ILE A 29 -1.86 12.15 -10.50
N THR A 30 -0.59 11.83 -10.54
CA THR A 30 0.44 12.41 -9.67
C THR A 30 0.62 13.91 -9.90
N ILE A 31 0.65 14.37 -11.16
CA ILE A 31 0.86 15.78 -11.49
C ILE A 31 -0.26 16.67 -10.90
N PRO A 32 -1.57 16.43 -11.14
CA PRO A 32 -2.61 17.26 -10.56
C PRO A 32 -2.64 17.23 -9.02
N VAL A 33 -2.39 16.05 -8.42
CA VAL A 33 -2.38 15.90 -6.95
C VAL A 33 -1.25 16.71 -6.33
N THR A 34 -0.03 16.59 -6.85
CA THR A 34 1.11 17.37 -6.33
C THR A 34 0.97 18.87 -6.58
N PHE A 35 0.36 19.26 -7.71
CA PHE A 35 0.04 20.66 -7.97
C PHE A 35 -0.97 21.21 -6.96
N ALA A 36 -2.03 20.45 -6.68
CA ALA A 36 -3.00 20.83 -5.65
C ALA A 36 -2.35 20.98 -4.26
N VAL A 37 -1.45 20.06 -3.89
CA VAL A 37 -0.71 20.16 -2.62
C VAL A 37 0.20 21.41 -2.60
N MET A 38 0.87 21.72 -3.70
CA MET A 38 1.66 22.94 -3.82
C MET A 38 0.79 24.20 -3.68
N LEU A 39 -0.41 24.24 -4.28
CA LEU A 39 -1.35 25.34 -4.10
C LEU A 39 -1.85 25.47 -2.66
N MET A 40 -2.11 24.36 -2.00
CA MET A 40 -2.48 24.32 -0.57
C MET A 40 -1.36 24.86 0.31
N ASP A 41 -0.11 24.54 -0.01
CA ASP A 41 1.07 25.06 0.67
C ASP A 41 1.20 26.57 0.47
N TYR A 42 1.19 27.00 -0.78
CA TYR A 42 1.29 28.42 -1.14
C TYR A 42 0.19 29.29 -0.54
N SER A 43 -1.04 28.79 -0.46
CA SER A 43 -2.18 29.49 0.13
C SER A 43 -2.20 29.48 1.67
N GLY A 44 -1.29 28.78 2.33
CA GLY A 44 -1.29 28.59 3.78
C GLY A 44 -2.33 27.58 4.28
N LEU A 45 -3.07 26.91 3.39
CA LEU A 45 -4.08 25.91 3.77
C LEU A 45 -3.43 24.69 4.44
N LEU A 46 -2.21 24.28 4.04
CA LEU A 46 -1.49 23.22 4.73
C LEU A 46 -1.17 23.60 6.17
N ALA A 47 -0.77 24.86 6.43
CA ALA A 47 -0.51 25.34 7.79
C ALA A 47 -1.79 25.32 8.63
N ALA A 48 -2.93 25.75 8.08
CA ALA A 48 -4.21 25.70 8.76
C ALA A 48 -4.63 24.27 9.11
N ILE A 49 -4.50 23.31 8.17
CA ILE A 49 -4.78 21.89 8.41
C ILE A 49 -3.82 21.35 9.47
N ALA A 50 -2.52 21.65 9.38
CA ALA A 50 -1.53 21.20 10.35
C ALA A 50 -1.85 21.69 11.77
N GLY A 51 -2.32 22.93 11.91
CA GLY A 51 -2.74 23.48 13.21
C GLY A 51 -3.91 22.71 13.83
N VAL A 52 -4.91 22.34 13.03
CA VAL A 52 -6.08 21.58 13.50
C VAL A 52 -5.75 20.13 13.80
N THR A 53 -4.94 19.49 12.94
CA THR A 53 -4.64 18.05 13.04
C THR A 53 -3.42 17.74 13.91
N GLY A 54 -2.55 18.72 14.17
CA GLY A 54 -1.32 18.55 14.95
C GLY A 54 -1.52 17.87 16.30
N PRO A 55 -2.50 18.28 17.13
CA PRO A 55 -2.73 17.64 18.43
C PRO A 55 -2.97 16.13 18.35
N TRP A 56 -3.66 15.67 17.30
CA TRP A 56 -3.95 14.25 17.08
C TRP A 56 -2.75 13.49 16.50
N PHE A 57 -2.06 14.07 15.51
CA PHE A 57 -0.92 13.44 14.86
C PHE A 57 0.32 13.39 15.75
N LYS A 58 0.43 14.26 16.74
CA LYS A 58 1.48 14.20 17.76
C LYS A 58 1.52 12.86 18.51
N TYR A 59 0.36 12.24 18.77
CA TYR A 59 0.31 10.91 19.41
C TYR A 59 0.91 9.81 18.49
N LEU A 60 0.96 10.04 17.20
CA LEU A 60 1.61 9.17 16.22
C LEU A 60 3.08 9.53 15.98
N GLY A 61 3.59 10.57 16.67
CA GLY A 61 4.93 11.10 16.45
C GLY A 61 5.07 11.76 15.06
N LEU A 62 4.01 12.41 14.58
CA LEU A 62 3.92 13.01 13.26
C LEU A 62 3.49 14.49 13.35
N PRO A 63 3.98 15.35 12.44
CA PRO A 63 3.47 16.72 12.31
C PRO A 63 2.05 16.70 11.74
N GLY A 64 1.27 17.75 12.04
CA GLY A 64 -0.14 17.85 11.61
C GLY A 64 -0.34 17.80 10.10
N VAL A 65 0.61 18.31 9.30
CA VAL A 65 0.57 18.24 7.83
C VAL A 65 0.49 16.80 7.30
N SER A 66 0.89 15.80 8.09
CA SER A 66 0.80 14.38 7.76
C SER A 66 -0.63 13.93 7.48
N ALA A 67 -1.64 14.62 8.02
CA ALA A 67 -3.04 14.37 7.74
C ALA A 67 -3.36 14.49 6.24
N VAL A 68 -2.79 15.49 5.57
CA VAL A 68 -3.01 15.72 4.14
C VAL A 68 -2.48 14.54 3.32
N VAL A 69 -1.27 14.07 3.65
CA VAL A 69 -0.67 12.91 2.96
C VAL A 69 -1.51 11.66 3.18
N LEU A 70 -1.90 11.39 4.42
CA LEU A 70 -2.68 10.21 4.78
C LEU A 70 -4.04 10.21 4.08
N ILE A 71 -4.76 11.32 4.12
CA ILE A 71 -6.06 11.47 3.44
C ILE A 71 -5.89 11.34 1.93
N THR A 72 -4.89 12.02 1.35
CA THR A 72 -4.60 11.92 -0.08
C THR A 72 -4.32 10.47 -0.48
N SER A 73 -3.57 9.72 0.34
CA SER A 73 -3.28 8.31 0.09
C SER A 73 -4.53 7.45 -0.01
N MET A 74 -5.51 7.68 0.85
CA MET A 74 -6.77 6.92 0.87
C MET A 74 -7.55 7.01 -0.45
N PHE A 75 -7.49 8.15 -1.11
CA PHE A 75 -8.23 8.42 -2.35
C PHE A 75 -7.40 8.29 -3.62
N THR A 76 -6.09 8.16 -3.50
CA THR A 76 -5.16 8.06 -4.63
C THR A 76 -4.39 6.74 -4.60
N ASN A 77 -3.19 6.73 -5.11
CA ASN A 77 -2.28 5.59 -5.15
C ASN A 77 -0.96 5.92 -4.43
N ILE A 78 -0.17 4.89 -4.19
CA ILE A 78 1.08 5.01 -3.45
C ILE A 78 2.13 5.89 -4.17
N TYR A 79 2.09 5.98 -5.50
CA TYR A 79 3.00 6.83 -6.26
C TYR A 79 2.75 8.32 -6.00
N SER A 80 1.47 8.72 -5.86
CA SER A 80 1.11 10.08 -5.45
C SER A 80 1.62 10.39 -4.04
N VAL A 81 1.59 9.40 -3.13
CA VAL A 81 2.16 9.54 -1.77
C VAL A 81 3.65 9.84 -1.81
N VAL A 82 4.42 9.06 -2.60
CA VAL A 82 5.86 9.29 -2.78
C VAL A 82 6.13 10.71 -3.27
N ALA A 83 5.35 11.17 -4.26
CA ALA A 83 5.50 12.51 -4.81
C ALA A 83 5.19 13.61 -3.78
N VAL A 84 4.12 13.46 -3.00
CA VAL A 84 3.75 14.43 -1.96
C VAL A 84 4.79 14.45 -0.83
N LEU A 85 5.28 13.28 -0.40
CA LEU A 85 6.34 13.18 0.61
C LEU A 85 7.64 13.84 0.15
N THR A 86 7.98 13.76 -1.14
CA THR A 86 9.13 14.47 -1.72
C THR A 86 8.99 15.98 -1.59
N LEU A 87 7.77 16.53 -1.75
CA LEU A 87 7.50 17.96 -1.60
C LEU A 87 7.55 18.44 -0.14
N LEU A 88 7.05 17.63 0.77
CA LEU A 88 6.92 18.01 2.18
C LEU A 88 8.24 17.96 2.94
N ASP A 89 9.24 17.23 2.42
CA ASP A 89 10.60 17.13 3.02
C ASP A 89 10.56 16.87 4.54
N LEU A 90 9.82 15.84 4.93
CA LEU A 90 9.69 15.45 6.34
C LEU A 90 11.00 14.84 6.84
N PRO A 91 11.33 14.97 8.14
CA PRO A 91 12.42 14.22 8.72
C PRO A 91 12.26 12.72 8.48
N LEU A 92 13.39 12.02 8.34
CA LEU A 92 13.43 10.62 7.85
C LEU A 92 12.52 9.68 8.68
N ARG A 93 12.52 9.85 10.01
CA ARG A 93 11.72 9.05 10.93
C ARG A 93 10.22 9.25 10.69
N GLU A 94 9.79 10.49 10.72
CA GLU A 94 8.38 10.89 10.52
C GLU A 94 7.90 10.49 9.12
N GLY A 95 8.74 10.69 8.13
CA GLY A 95 8.46 10.26 6.76
C GLY A 95 8.28 8.75 6.64
N MET A 96 9.10 7.91 7.31
CA MET A 96 8.96 6.45 7.32
C MET A 96 7.69 5.99 8.06
N ILE A 97 7.35 6.59 9.20
CA ILE A 97 6.11 6.29 9.92
C ILE A 97 4.91 6.57 9.02
N LEU A 98 4.85 7.77 8.45
CA LEU A 98 3.76 8.19 7.57
C LEU A 98 3.67 7.34 6.31
N ALA A 99 4.80 7.04 5.66
CA ALA A 99 4.84 6.17 4.50
C ALA A 99 4.26 4.78 4.81
N THR A 100 4.62 4.21 5.97
CA THR A 100 4.11 2.89 6.38
C THR A 100 2.61 2.93 6.67
N MET A 101 2.11 4.01 7.28
CA MET A 101 0.68 4.23 7.45
C MET A 101 -0.05 4.33 6.11
N CYS A 102 0.51 5.06 5.15
CA CYS A 102 -0.04 5.18 3.80
C CYS A 102 -0.01 3.84 3.05
N LEU A 103 1.04 3.03 3.21
CA LEU A 103 1.12 1.69 2.65
C LEU A 103 -0.02 0.76 3.11
N VAL A 104 -0.59 1.00 4.29
CA VAL A 104 -1.76 0.27 4.81
C VAL A 104 -3.07 0.86 4.28
N SER A 105 -3.15 2.18 4.10
CA SER A 105 -4.42 2.88 3.90
C SER A 105 -4.59 3.56 2.54
N HIS A 106 -3.71 3.33 1.56
CA HIS A 106 -3.86 3.92 0.23
C HIS A 106 -4.96 3.25 -0.63
N GLY A 107 -5.43 3.96 -1.64
CA GLY A 107 -6.25 3.38 -2.71
C GLY A 107 -7.59 2.78 -2.27
N PHE A 108 -8.29 3.32 -1.28
CA PHE A 108 -9.52 2.75 -0.73
C PHE A 108 -10.56 2.40 -1.78
N ILE A 109 -10.75 3.25 -2.79
CA ILE A 109 -11.80 3.04 -3.79
C ILE A 109 -11.54 1.76 -4.60
N ILE A 110 -10.34 1.63 -5.16
CA ILE A 110 -9.99 0.52 -6.06
C ILE A 110 -9.81 -0.77 -5.26
N GLU A 111 -9.05 -0.72 -4.17
CA GLU A 111 -8.73 -1.91 -3.40
C GLU A 111 -9.93 -2.47 -2.66
N THR A 112 -10.82 -1.59 -2.14
CA THR A 112 -12.06 -2.03 -1.52
C THR A 112 -12.99 -2.68 -2.54
N ALA A 113 -13.07 -2.18 -3.77
CA ALA A 113 -13.85 -2.82 -4.83
C ALA A 113 -13.33 -4.23 -5.14
N VAL A 114 -12.03 -4.42 -5.14
CA VAL A 114 -11.36 -5.72 -5.29
C VAL A 114 -11.71 -6.65 -4.13
N MET A 115 -11.54 -6.19 -2.89
CA MET A 115 -11.81 -6.98 -1.68
C MET A 115 -13.30 -7.39 -1.57
N LYS A 116 -14.20 -6.52 -2.01
CA LYS A 116 -15.64 -6.83 -2.08
C LYS A 116 -15.92 -7.95 -3.07
N ARG A 117 -15.29 -7.95 -4.24
CA ARG A 117 -15.46 -9.02 -5.25
C ARG A 117 -14.93 -10.38 -4.77
N THR A 118 -13.96 -10.38 -3.87
CA THR A 118 -13.42 -11.60 -3.27
C THR A 118 -14.15 -12.05 -2.00
N GLY A 119 -15.23 -11.35 -1.61
CA GLY A 119 -16.19 -11.82 -0.60
C GLY A 119 -16.10 -11.15 0.76
N SER A 120 -15.35 -10.07 0.93
CA SER A 120 -15.29 -9.32 2.19
C SER A 120 -16.20 -8.09 2.20
N SER A 121 -16.62 -7.67 3.39
CA SER A 121 -17.38 -6.44 3.59
C SER A 121 -16.51 -5.22 3.28
N ALA A 122 -16.98 -4.35 2.39
CA ALA A 122 -16.27 -3.11 2.04
C ALA A 122 -16.04 -2.20 3.26
N ILE A 123 -17.07 -2.03 4.10
CA ILE A 123 -16.97 -1.22 5.32
C ILE A 123 -16.00 -1.87 6.31
N GLY A 124 -16.16 -3.19 6.54
CA GLY A 124 -15.30 -3.94 7.46
C GLY A 124 -13.82 -3.86 7.09
N ILE A 125 -13.48 -4.04 5.82
CA ILE A 125 -12.10 -3.96 5.33
C ILE A 125 -11.54 -2.54 5.47
N ASN A 126 -12.31 -1.50 5.16
CA ASN A 126 -11.84 -0.13 5.32
C ASN A 126 -11.60 0.23 6.80
N LEU A 127 -12.45 -0.24 7.71
CA LEU A 127 -12.23 -0.07 9.15
C LEU A 127 -10.96 -0.80 9.61
N VAL A 128 -10.71 -2.01 9.13
CA VAL A 128 -9.48 -2.76 9.40
C VAL A 128 -8.25 -2.01 8.89
N ARG A 129 -8.31 -1.41 7.70
CA ARG A 129 -7.20 -0.63 7.13
C ARG A 129 -6.94 0.67 7.90
N ILE A 130 -7.99 1.40 8.29
CA ILE A 130 -7.85 2.60 9.12
C ILE A 130 -7.24 2.23 10.48
N ALA A 131 -7.81 1.24 11.15
CA ALA A 131 -7.29 0.77 12.45
C ALA A 131 -5.85 0.24 12.32
N GLY A 132 -5.56 -0.52 11.27
CA GLY A 132 -4.21 -1.03 10.96
C GLY A 132 -3.20 0.08 10.70
N SER A 133 -3.59 1.12 9.96
CA SER A 133 -2.76 2.29 9.68
C SER A 133 -2.41 3.03 10.98
N ILE A 134 -3.40 3.28 11.84
CA ILE A 134 -3.19 3.92 13.15
C ILE A 134 -2.30 3.03 14.03
N ALA A 135 -2.57 1.72 14.09
CA ALA A 135 -1.78 0.77 14.88
C ALA A 135 -0.31 0.74 14.44
N VAL A 136 -0.06 0.70 13.13
CA VAL A 136 1.30 0.79 12.58
C VAL A 136 1.98 2.10 12.98
N GLY A 137 1.28 3.24 12.89
CA GLY A 137 1.79 4.53 13.29
C GLY A 137 2.18 4.57 14.77
N VAL A 138 1.29 4.07 15.66
CA VAL A 138 1.57 3.98 17.10
C VAL A 138 2.76 3.06 17.39
N ILE A 139 2.78 1.86 16.81
CA ILE A 139 3.87 0.90 17.01
C ILE A 139 5.19 1.50 16.58
N LEU A 140 5.25 2.09 15.39
CA LEU A 140 6.48 2.70 14.88
C LEU A 140 6.92 3.88 15.72
N ASN A 141 5.98 4.71 16.19
CA ASN A 141 6.32 5.80 17.09
C ASN A 141 6.95 5.33 18.40
N LEU A 142 6.54 4.14 18.91
CA LEU A 142 7.07 3.57 20.15
C LEU A 142 8.40 2.83 19.98
N VAL A 143 8.58 2.12 18.85
CA VAL A 143 9.72 1.21 18.69
C VAL A 143 10.84 1.76 17.81
N MET A 144 10.55 2.76 16.99
CA MET A 144 11.52 3.33 16.07
C MET A 144 12.50 4.24 16.82
N PRO A 145 13.81 4.10 16.63
CA PRO A 145 14.79 4.94 17.30
C PRO A 145 14.63 6.40 16.93
N GLY A 146 14.99 7.28 17.87
CA GLY A 146 14.82 8.72 17.77
C GLY A 146 13.53 9.19 18.41
N SER A 147 13.47 10.47 18.74
CA SER A 147 12.26 11.13 19.23
C SER A 147 11.62 11.94 18.10
N PHE A 148 10.33 12.20 18.23
CA PHE A 148 9.65 13.19 17.39
C PHE A 148 10.40 14.50 17.49
N SER A 149 10.88 15.02 16.37
CA SER A 149 11.76 16.20 16.34
C SER A 149 11.07 17.49 16.85
N GLY A 150 9.75 17.42 17.01
CA GLY A 150 8.95 18.58 17.44
C GLY A 150 8.99 19.74 16.44
N ILE A 151 9.73 19.57 15.35
CA ILE A 151 9.75 20.53 14.26
C ILE A 151 8.41 20.35 13.53
N GLU A 152 7.35 20.95 14.11
CA GLU A 152 6.43 21.58 13.21
C GLU A 152 7.32 22.53 12.42
N LYS A 153 7.66 22.14 11.17
CA LYS A 153 8.03 23.19 10.21
C LYS A 153 6.87 24.17 10.39
N VAL A 154 7.15 25.29 11.06
CA VAL A 154 6.24 26.41 11.04
C VAL A 154 6.17 26.72 9.57
N TYR A 155 5.11 26.19 8.93
CA TYR A 155 4.77 26.51 7.57
C TYR A 155 4.45 28.01 7.60
N ASN A 156 5.51 28.79 7.62
CA ASN A 156 5.40 30.19 7.24
C ASN A 156 5.15 30.12 5.74
N PRO A 157 3.98 30.54 5.26
CA PRO A 157 3.79 30.70 3.83
C PRO A 157 4.97 31.54 3.35
N GLN A 158 5.88 30.87 2.62
CA GLN A 158 7.06 31.57 2.14
C GLN A 158 6.51 32.66 1.25
N GLN A 159 6.85 33.92 1.55
CA GLN A 159 6.49 35.07 0.74
C GLN A 159 7.35 35.08 -0.54
N ILE A 160 7.37 33.94 -1.24
CA ILE A 160 8.00 33.82 -2.56
C ILE A 160 6.97 34.17 -3.62
N PRO A 161 7.36 34.78 -4.72
CA PRO A 161 6.48 34.99 -5.87
C PRO A 161 5.84 33.67 -6.32
N PHE A 162 4.57 33.70 -6.70
CA PHE A 162 3.85 32.50 -7.16
C PHE A 162 4.58 31.73 -8.28
N ILE A 163 5.21 32.49 -9.19
CA ILE A 163 5.96 31.92 -10.31
C ILE A 163 7.16 31.07 -9.82
N ASP A 164 7.81 31.48 -8.73
CA ASP A 164 8.94 30.78 -8.15
C ASP A 164 8.48 29.49 -7.43
N ALA A 165 7.30 29.55 -6.78
CA ALA A 165 6.65 28.36 -6.21
C ALA A 165 6.29 27.33 -7.29
N VAL A 166 5.73 27.77 -8.43
CA VAL A 166 5.42 26.91 -9.57
C VAL A 166 6.69 26.31 -10.18
N TYR A 167 7.75 27.12 -10.32
CA TYR A 167 9.01 26.64 -10.88
C TYR A 167 9.67 25.59 -9.98
N GLY A 168 9.69 25.82 -8.64
CA GLY A 168 10.19 24.86 -7.66
C GLY A 168 9.40 23.55 -7.69
N TRP A 169 8.07 23.62 -7.71
CA TRP A 169 7.20 22.47 -7.89
C TRP A 169 7.49 21.72 -9.20
N PHE A 170 7.57 22.42 -10.32
CA PHE A 170 7.83 21.80 -11.63
C PHE A 170 9.17 21.07 -11.66
N SER A 171 10.23 21.66 -11.10
CA SER A 171 11.53 21.03 -11.00
C SER A 171 11.47 19.74 -10.15
N SER A 172 10.84 19.80 -8.97
CA SER A 172 10.69 18.66 -8.07
C SER A 172 9.84 17.54 -8.68
N VAL A 173 8.68 17.87 -9.25
CA VAL A 173 7.77 16.88 -9.83
C VAL A 173 8.36 16.22 -11.08
N SER A 174 9.14 16.94 -11.88
CA SER A 174 9.81 16.37 -13.07
C SER A 174 10.77 15.25 -12.69
N VAL A 175 11.57 15.44 -11.65
CA VAL A 175 12.48 14.42 -11.12
C VAL A 175 11.68 13.21 -10.57
N THR A 176 10.62 13.48 -9.84
CA THR A 176 9.75 12.44 -9.28
C THR A 176 9.07 11.62 -10.37
N VAL A 177 8.54 12.28 -11.39
CA VAL A 177 7.93 11.64 -12.57
C VAL A 177 8.92 10.73 -13.29
N LEU A 178 10.17 11.19 -13.48
CA LEU A 178 11.21 10.37 -14.08
C LEU A 178 11.53 9.13 -13.24
N LYS A 179 11.67 9.30 -11.91
CA LYS A 179 11.88 8.18 -10.98
C LYS A 179 10.73 7.16 -11.04
N ILE A 180 9.49 7.62 -10.99
CA ILE A 180 8.29 6.77 -11.10
C ILE A 180 8.32 6.01 -12.43
N PHE A 181 8.58 6.70 -13.55
CA PHE A 181 8.62 6.09 -14.87
C PHE A 181 9.64 4.95 -14.94
N ILE A 182 10.87 5.19 -14.51
CA ILE A 182 11.94 4.19 -14.52
C ILE A 182 11.59 3.02 -13.61
N LEU A 183 11.17 3.30 -12.37
CA LEU A 183 10.94 2.28 -11.36
C LEU A 183 9.77 1.36 -11.72
N VAL A 184 8.66 1.92 -12.20
CA VAL A 184 7.49 1.15 -12.65
C VAL A 184 7.86 0.18 -13.76
N ASN A 185 8.64 0.64 -14.76
CA ASN A 185 9.05 -0.22 -15.86
C ASN A 185 9.98 -1.36 -15.38
N ILE A 186 10.92 -1.06 -14.47
CA ILE A 186 11.80 -2.08 -13.87
C ILE A 186 10.98 -3.09 -13.08
N LEU A 187 10.07 -2.65 -12.22
CA LEU A 187 9.25 -3.53 -11.38
C LEU A 187 8.36 -4.44 -12.21
N LEU A 188 7.65 -3.91 -13.21
CA LEU A 188 6.82 -4.72 -14.10
C LEU A 188 7.65 -5.69 -14.95
N PHE A 189 8.86 -5.33 -15.32
CA PHE A 189 9.78 -6.25 -15.98
C PHE A 189 10.22 -7.39 -15.05
N LEU A 190 10.59 -7.09 -13.80
CA LEU A 190 10.93 -8.10 -12.80
C LEU A 190 9.76 -9.03 -12.50
N GLN A 191 8.55 -8.50 -12.35
CA GLN A 191 7.34 -9.30 -12.19
C GLN A 191 7.14 -10.27 -13.36
N GLN A 192 7.28 -9.77 -14.60
CA GLN A 192 7.12 -10.59 -15.79
C GLN A 192 8.21 -11.68 -15.90
N LEU A 193 9.44 -11.39 -15.45
CA LEU A 193 10.50 -12.40 -15.34
C LEU A 193 10.14 -13.49 -14.32
N MET A 194 9.63 -13.12 -13.17
CA MET A 194 9.21 -14.08 -12.13
C MET A 194 8.08 -15.00 -12.62
N GLU A 195 7.15 -14.48 -13.42
CA GLU A 195 6.10 -15.28 -14.06
C GLU A 195 6.68 -16.21 -15.13
N GLU A 196 7.50 -15.70 -16.06
CA GLU A 196 8.06 -16.44 -17.19
C GLU A 196 8.94 -17.63 -16.73
N PHE A 197 9.74 -17.42 -15.69
CA PHE A 197 10.61 -18.44 -15.11
C PHE A 197 9.94 -19.30 -14.03
N GLY A 198 8.67 -19.01 -13.68
CA GLY A 198 7.92 -19.77 -12.69
C GLY A 198 8.44 -19.63 -11.25
N TRP A 199 9.23 -18.58 -10.96
CA TRP A 199 9.82 -18.37 -9.64
C TRP A 199 8.78 -18.17 -8.54
N ILE A 200 7.60 -17.67 -8.88
CA ILE A 200 6.47 -17.51 -7.95
C ILE A 200 6.09 -18.86 -7.32
N LYS A 201 6.05 -19.95 -8.13
CA LYS A 201 5.76 -21.31 -7.63
C LYS A 201 6.87 -21.88 -6.74
N LEU A 202 8.12 -21.49 -6.97
CA LEU A 202 9.25 -21.89 -6.13
C LEU A 202 9.16 -21.26 -4.74
N VAL A 203 8.65 -20.03 -4.64
CA VAL A 203 8.47 -19.30 -3.39
C VAL A 203 7.27 -19.83 -2.60
N GLU A 204 6.24 -20.36 -3.26
CA GLU A 204 5.01 -20.86 -2.62
C GLU A 204 5.28 -21.99 -1.62
N LYS A 205 6.07 -23.00 -2.01
CA LYS A 205 6.31 -24.18 -1.18
C LYS A 205 6.91 -23.87 0.19
N PRO A 206 8.01 -23.09 0.32
CA PRO A 206 8.59 -22.76 1.62
C PRO A 206 7.71 -21.83 2.45
N LEU A 207 6.82 -21.05 1.82
CA LEU A 207 5.93 -20.11 2.53
C LEU A 207 4.65 -20.79 3.05
N SER A 208 4.27 -21.95 2.50
CA SER A 208 3.06 -22.67 2.93
C SER A 208 3.00 -22.93 4.46
N PRO A 209 4.09 -23.34 5.16
CA PRO A 209 4.08 -23.47 6.62
C PRO A 209 3.82 -22.17 7.36
N LEU A 210 4.28 -21.03 6.83
CA LEU A 210 4.11 -19.71 7.46
C LEU A 210 2.64 -19.28 7.48
N MET A 211 1.81 -19.79 6.58
CA MET A 211 0.36 -19.51 6.58
C MET A 211 -0.27 -19.85 7.92
N LYS A 212 0.16 -20.93 8.57
CA LYS A 212 -0.35 -21.32 9.89
C LYS A 212 -0.05 -20.24 10.94
N ILE A 213 1.15 -19.69 10.94
CA ILE A 213 1.56 -18.60 11.85
C ILE A 213 0.73 -17.36 11.58
N MET A 214 0.51 -17.03 10.31
CA MET A 214 -0.31 -15.90 9.88
C MET A 214 -1.81 -16.09 10.14
N GLY A 215 -2.23 -17.27 10.63
CA GLY A 215 -3.64 -17.59 10.81
C GLY A 215 -4.38 -17.83 9.48
N LEU A 216 -3.68 -18.07 8.39
CA LEU A 216 -4.25 -18.28 7.06
C LEU A 216 -4.35 -19.76 6.69
N PRO A 217 -5.38 -20.20 5.97
CA PRO A 217 -5.44 -21.54 5.40
C PRO A 217 -4.34 -21.74 4.34
N ARG A 218 -3.76 -22.96 4.29
CA ARG A 218 -2.73 -23.27 3.27
C ARG A 218 -3.23 -23.12 1.83
N SER A 219 -4.51 -23.31 1.58
CA SER A 219 -5.13 -23.08 0.27
C SER A 219 -4.98 -21.64 -0.26
N THR A 220 -4.71 -20.67 0.62
CA THR A 220 -4.53 -19.26 0.25
C THR A 220 -3.08 -18.90 -0.09
N THR A 221 -2.11 -19.83 0.08
CA THR A 221 -0.68 -19.54 -0.08
C THR A 221 -0.36 -18.91 -1.44
N PHE A 222 -0.83 -19.52 -2.52
CA PHE A 222 -0.55 -19.01 -3.86
C PHE A 222 -1.10 -17.59 -4.07
N SER A 223 -2.36 -17.35 -3.69
CA SER A 223 -2.97 -16.03 -3.80
C SER A 223 -2.27 -14.99 -2.93
N TRP A 224 -1.82 -15.40 -1.72
CA TRP A 224 -1.05 -14.54 -0.83
C TRP A 224 0.31 -14.16 -1.44
N VAL A 225 1.04 -15.14 -1.99
CA VAL A 225 2.34 -14.90 -2.65
C VAL A 225 2.17 -13.93 -3.82
N VAL A 226 1.16 -14.16 -4.67
CA VAL A 226 0.93 -13.29 -5.82
C VAL A 226 0.52 -11.88 -5.39
N ALA A 227 -0.36 -11.74 -4.40
CA ALA A 227 -0.78 -10.43 -3.90
C ALA A 227 0.39 -9.63 -3.29
N ASN A 228 1.38 -10.30 -2.69
CA ASN A 228 2.53 -9.66 -2.06
C ASN A 228 3.71 -9.40 -3.02
N ILE A 229 3.88 -10.21 -4.05
CA ILE A 229 5.01 -10.10 -4.99
C ILE A 229 4.59 -9.37 -6.27
N VAL A 230 3.45 -9.75 -6.84
CA VAL A 230 2.98 -9.24 -8.14
C VAL A 230 1.98 -8.09 -7.98
N GLY A 231 1.38 -7.97 -6.80
CA GLY A 231 0.44 -6.92 -6.45
C GLY A 231 -1.00 -7.40 -6.26
N LEU A 232 -1.79 -6.55 -5.61
CA LEU A 232 -3.15 -6.87 -5.18
C LEU A 232 -4.10 -7.21 -6.35
N ALA A 233 -3.98 -6.50 -7.47
CA ALA A 233 -4.84 -6.71 -8.64
C ALA A 233 -4.71 -8.14 -9.20
N TYR A 234 -3.49 -8.65 -9.30
CA TYR A 234 -3.23 -10.02 -9.76
C TYR A 234 -3.63 -11.06 -8.70
N GLY A 235 -3.29 -10.80 -7.43
CA GLY A 235 -3.69 -11.66 -6.32
C GLY A 235 -5.20 -11.84 -6.23
N SER A 236 -5.95 -10.77 -6.41
CA SER A 236 -7.42 -10.78 -6.40
C SER A 236 -8.01 -11.50 -7.62
N ALA A 237 -7.43 -11.33 -8.80
CA ALA A 237 -7.88 -12.06 -10.00
C ALA A 237 -7.74 -13.58 -9.79
N ILE A 238 -6.64 -14.02 -9.18
CA ILE A 238 -6.44 -15.44 -8.82
C ILE A 238 -7.44 -15.88 -7.76
N MET A 239 -7.72 -15.05 -6.74
CA MET A 239 -8.73 -15.39 -5.72
C MET A 239 -10.12 -15.56 -6.32
N ILE A 240 -10.51 -14.70 -7.25
CA ILE A 240 -11.79 -14.78 -7.97
C ILE A 240 -11.84 -16.08 -8.78
N ASP A 241 -10.80 -16.38 -9.58
CA ASP A 241 -10.69 -17.62 -10.37
C ASP A 241 -10.74 -18.87 -9.47
N GLN A 242 -10.02 -18.86 -8.34
CA GLN A 242 -10.04 -19.99 -7.40
C GLN A 242 -11.41 -20.15 -6.72
N ARG A 243 -12.13 -19.06 -6.46
CA ARG A 243 -13.49 -19.10 -5.93
C ARG A 243 -14.47 -19.68 -6.97
N GLU A 244 -14.41 -19.23 -8.21
CA GLU A 244 -15.24 -19.73 -9.32
C GLU A 244 -14.99 -21.23 -9.58
N LYS A 245 -13.77 -21.70 -9.43
CA LYS A 245 -13.39 -23.11 -9.55
C LYS A 245 -13.67 -23.96 -8.29
N GLY A 246 -14.28 -23.40 -7.27
CA GLY A 246 -14.57 -24.08 -6.02
C GLY A 246 -13.34 -24.49 -5.19
N ARG A 247 -12.17 -23.94 -5.47
CA ARG A 247 -10.92 -24.22 -4.74
C ARG A 247 -10.79 -23.39 -3.45
N LEU A 248 -11.36 -22.20 -3.44
CA LEU A 248 -11.61 -21.38 -2.26
C LEU A 248 -13.08 -21.53 -1.87
N THR A 249 -13.46 -22.72 -1.40
CA THR A 249 -14.86 -23.09 -1.11
C THR A 249 -15.40 -22.49 0.18
N LYS A 250 -14.55 -21.97 1.04
CA LYS A 250 -14.98 -21.36 2.29
C LYS A 250 -14.85 -19.86 2.18
N ASP A 251 -15.95 -19.16 2.29
CA ASP A 251 -15.97 -17.68 2.41
C ASP A 251 -15.00 -17.19 3.48
N ASP A 252 -14.74 -18.02 4.49
CA ASP A 252 -13.77 -17.76 5.54
C ASP A 252 -12.32 -17.67 5.05
N ALA A 253 -11.89 -18.51 4.11
CA ALA A 253 -10.51 -18.48 3.61
C ALA A 253 -10.22 -17.20 2.83
N ALA A 254 -11.15 -16.78 1.97
CA ALA A 254 -11.04 -15.54 1.22
C ALA A 254 -11.10 -14.31 2.14
N ASP A 255 -12.01 -14.32 3.12
CA ASP A 255 -12.17 -13.22 4.07
C ASP A 255 -10.94 -13.05 4.97
N LEU A 256 -10.37 -14.15 5.48
CA LEU A 256 -9.12 -14.10 6.27
C LEU A 256 -7.94 -13.60 5.42
N LEU A 257 -7.82 -14.07 4.17
CA LEU A 257 -6.79 -13.59 3.26
C LEU A 257 -6.97 -12.09 2.98
N ASN A 258 -8.19 -11.62 2.75
CA ASN A 258 -8.48 -10.21 2.54
C ASN A 258 -8.09 -9.35 3.76
N HIS A 259 -8.33 -9.82 4.99
CA HIS A 259 -7.89 -9.11 6.20
C HIS A 259 -6.36 -8.99 6.27
N HIS A 260 -5.62 -9.99 5.82
CA HIS A 260 -4.16 -9.91 5.75
C HIS A 260 -3.69 -8.97 4.64
N ILE A 261 -4.12 -9.23 3.40
CA ILE A 261 -3.62 -8.49 2.24
C ILE A 261 -4.12 -7.05 2.19
N SER A 262 -5.21 -6.71 2.89
CA SER A 262 -5.67 -5.32 3.02
C SER A 262 -4.68 -4.42 3.77
N ILE A 263 -3.89 -4.99 4.68
CA ILE A 263 -2.86 -4.29 5.46
C ILE A 263 -1.48 -4.50 4.83
N SER A 264 -1.23 -5.71 4.31
CA SER A 264 0.09 -6.17 3.91
C SER A 264 0.05 -6.83 2.53
N HIS A 265 -0.16 -6.04 1.48
CA HIS A 265 -0.01 -6.44 0.08
C HIS A 265 1.16 -5.71 -0.58
N SER A 266 1.51 -6.08 -1.80
CA SER A 266 2.54 -5.43 -2.62
C SER A 266 3.87 -5.21 -1.87
N GLN A 267 4.30 -6.23 -1.11
CA GLN A 267 5.49 -6.11 -0.25
C GLN A 267 6.80 -5.96 -1.02
N LEU A 268 6.79 -6.32 -2.30
CA LEU A 268 7.95 -6.11 -3.16
C LEU A 268 7.89 -4.74 -3.84
N GLU A 269 6.75 -4.39 -4.45
CA GLU A 269 6.63 -3.19 -5.28
C GLU A 269 6.60 -1.91 -4.45
N ASP A 270 5.62 -1.78 -3.57
CA ASP A 270 5.33 -0.52 -2.91
C ASP A 270 6.47 -0.03 -1.98
N PRO A 271 7.07 -0.89 -1.11
CA PRO A 271 8.17 -0.42 -0.27
C PRO A 271 9.42 -0.01 -1.06
N LEU A 272 9.69 -0.63 -2.22
CA LEU A 272 10.82 -0.27 -3.06
C LEU A 272 10.70 1.16 -3.62
N LEU A 273 9.48 1.67 -3.82
CA LEU A 273 9.25 3.05 -4.23
C LEU A 273 9.82 4.05 -3.21
N PHE A 274 9.70 3.76 -1.93
CA PHE A 274 10.14 4.62 -0.84
C PHE A 274 11.66 4.60 -0.61
N LEU A 275 12.40 3.64 -1.19
CA LEU A 275 13.88 3.69 -1.19
C LEU A 275 14.40 4.94 -1.87
N THR A 276 13.67 5.50 -2.83
CA THR A 276 14.04 6.76 -3.51
C THR A 276 14.03 7.97 -2.57
N LEU A 277 13.38 7.85 -1.41
CA LEU A 277 13.34 8.85 -0.33
C LEU A 277 14.34 8.53 0.79
N GLY A 278 15.16 7.48 0.65
CA GLY A 278 16.10 7.03 1.68
C GLY A 278 15.46 6.21 2.81
N TYR A 279 14.21 5.78 2.65
CA TYR A 279 13.51 4.99 3.68
C TYR A 279 13.97 3.53 3.65
N THR A 280 13.99 2.88 4.80
CA THR A 280 14.52 1.51 4.94
C THR A 280 13.41 0.46 4.93
N LEU A 281 13.60 -0.62 4.15
CA LEU A 281 12.59 -1.64 3.90
C LEU A 281 12.07 -2.33 5.16
N HIS A 282 12.91 -2.56 6.16
CA HIS A 282 12.48 -3.29 7.36
C HIS A 282 11.39 -2.53 8.14
N TRP A 283 11.44 -1.19 8.22
CA TRP A 283 10.40 -0.38 8.85
C TRP A 283 9.12 -0.30 8.01
N LEU A 284 9.22 -0.41 6.68
CA LEU A 284 8.07 -0.38 5.77
C LEU A 284 7.36 -1.74 5.68
N ILE A 285 8.06 -2.85 5.91
CA ILE A 285 7.55 -4.21 5.69
C ILE A 285 7.06 -4.85 7.00
N TRP A 286 7.95 -5.01 7.99
CA TRP A 286 7.66 -5.84 9.17
C TRP A 286 6.49 -5.34 10.02
N PRO A 287 6.33 -4.04 10.31
CA PRO A 287 5.19 -3.56 11.09
C PRO A 287 3.85 -3.88 10.41
N ARG A 288 3.78 -3.78 9.09
CA ARG A 288 2.57 -4.13 8.31
C ARG A 288 2.26 -5.62 8.41
N VAL A 289 3.27 -6.48 8.28
CA VAL A 289 3.10 -7.93 8.41
C VAL A 289 2.61 -8.30 9.81
N ILE A 290 3.19 -7.72 10.85
CA ILE A 290 2.80 -7.99 12.25
C ILE A 290 1.34 -7.58 12.48
N VAL A 291 0.96 -6.37 12.07
CA VAL A 291 -0.42 -5.87 12.22
C VAL A 291 -1.40 -6.67 11.36
N ALA A 292 -1.01 -7.11 10.17
CA ALA A 292 -1.82 -7.98 9.32
C ALA A 292 -2.08 -9.34 9.98
N ILE A 293 -1.06 -9.95 10.57
CA ILE A 293 -1.21 -11.19 11.35
C ILE A 293 -2.18 -10.99 12.52
N ALA A 294 -2.01 -9.91 13.29
CA ALA A 294 -2.91 -9.59 14.39
C ALA A 294 -4.37 -9.41 13.92
N ALA A 295 -4.58 -8.72 12.80
CA ALA A 295 -5.92 -8.53 12.21
C ALA A 295 -6.57 -9.86 11.80
N VAL A 296 -5.81 -10.80 11.22
CA VAL A 296 -6.31 -12.14 10.86
C VAL A 296 -6.70 -12.94 12.11
N TRP A 297 -5.85 -12.95 13.12
CA TRP A 297 -6.16 -13.66 14.38
C TRP A 297 -7.36 -13.05 15.11
N PHE A 298 -7.44 -11.70 15.14
CA PHE A 298 -8.62 -11.02 15.68
C PHE A 298 -9.89 -11.40 14.91
N ARG A 299 -9.82 -11.44 13.59
CA ARG A 299 -10.96 -11.86 12.75
C ARG A 299 -11.39 -13.29 13.02
N ARG A 300 -10.44 -14.20 13.20
CA ARG A 300 -10.72 -15.59 13.60
C ARG A 300 -11.46 -15.69 14.93
N LEU A 301 -11.01 -14.95 15.93
CA LEU A 301 -11.63 -14.96 17.28
C LEU A 301 -13.06 -14.39 17.25
N THR A 302 -13.31 -13.38 16.44
CA THR A 302 -14.65 -12.78 16.31
C THR A 302 -15.63 -13.67 15.54
N LYS A 303 -15.17 -14.39 14.52
CA LYS A 303 -16.00 -15.34 13.77
C LYS A 303 -16.39 -16.59 14.55
N THR A 304 -15.52 -17.10 15.40
CA THR A 304 -15.80 -18.33 16.19
C THR A 304 -16.96 -18.14 17.15
N LYS A 305 -17.29 -16.89 17.51
CA LYS A 305 -18.44 -16.57 18.38
C LYS A 305 -19.78 -16.48 17.64
N SER A 306 -19.80 -16.43 16.31
CA SER A 306 -21.02 -16.41 15.50
C SER A 306 -21.33 -17.82 14.95
N VAL A 307 -21.38 -18.83 15.83
CA VAL A 307 -21.70 -20.21 15.45
C VAL A 307 -23.20 -20.33 15.22
N HIS A 308 -23.53 -20.69 13.97
CA HIS A 308 -24.68 -21.48 13.53
C HIS A 308 -25.70 -21.86 14.59
N THR A 309 -26.85 -21.22 14.54
CA THR A 309 -28.10 -21.92 14.77
C THR A 309 -28.39 -22.73 13.51
N PRO A 310 -28.46 -24.06 13.55
CA PRO A 310 -28.90 -24.83 12.41
C PRO A 310 -30.39 -24.48 12.18
N GLU A 311 -30.69 -23.87 11.05
CA GLU A 311 -32.05 -23.77 10.54
C GLU A 311 -32.52 -25.21 10.25
N TYR A 312 -33.31 -25.75 11.17
CA TYR A 312 -34.05 -26.99 10.92
C TYR A 312 -35.06 -26.69 9.80
N VAL A 313 -34.71 -27.10 8.58
CA VAL A 313 -35.69 -27.21 7.50
C VAL A 313 -36.66 -28.29 7.93
N THR A 314 -37.80 -27.87 8.45
CA THR A 314 -38.97 -28.74 8.59
C THR A 314 -39.52 -29.00 7.18
N VAL A 315 -39.20 -30.19 6.66
CA VAL A 315 -39.86 -30.74 5.48
C VAL A 315 -41.27 -31.17 5.93
N ASN A 316 -42.28 -30.43 5.47
CA ASN A 316 -43.66 -30.90 5.42
C ASN A 316 -43.96 -31.42 4.01
#